data_6f47b0076c77f3a49f14e1419e458528
#
_entry.id   6f47b0076c77f3a49f14e1419e458528
#
_cell.length_a   1.000
_cell.length_b   1.000
_cell.length_c   1.000
_cell.angle_alpha   90.00
_cell.angle_beta   90.00
_cell.angle_gamma   90.00
#
_symmetry.space_group_name_H-M   'P 1'
#
loop_
_entity.id
_entity.type
_entity.pdbx_description
1 polymer ?
#
loop_
_entity_poly.entity_id
_entity_poly.type
_entity_poly.pdbx_seq_one_letter_code
_entity_poly.pdbx_strand_id
1 'polypeptide(L)'
;SEMCIRDSPSDRVQSGRFGACLMATPQLVADCARAMLDGAAIPVTIKHRIGIDDMDSYAQLCDFVGTVANSGCSCFIIHARKAWLQGLSPRENREKPPLDYETVYRIKRDFPHLEIVINGGIMNLVQAQQQLQRVDGVMIVRAVYHDPWLLADADNALFGQPNPLSSRRDVIDRMLPYIDSELAQGTRLHHITRHMLGLFNGAPGARKWRRHLSEQGCSPAATAAVLLQAVGQMDRYQH
;
A
#
# COMPACT_ATOMS: atom_id res chain seq x y z
N SER A 1 -13.38 -1.11 6.43
CA SER A 1 -12.49 -0.01 6.88
C SER A 1 -11.64 -0.50 8.02
N GLU A 2 -10.39 -0.07 8.10
CA GLU A 2 -9.45 -0.34 9.19
C GLU A 2 -8.82 0.96 9.68
N MET A 3 -8.42 1.01 10.94
CA MET A 3 -7.61 2.09 11.49
C MET A 3 -6.16 1.62 11.56
N CYS A 4 -5.21 2.45 11.10
CA CYS A 4 -3.81 2.08 11.00
C CYS A 4 -2.90 3.18 11.51
N ILE A 5 -2.02 2.85 12.44
CA ILE A 5 -0.89 3.70 12.85
C ILE A 5 0.24 3.47 11.85
N ARG A 6 0.77 4.53 11.24
CA ARG A 6 1.72 4.47 10.12
C ARG A 6 3.15 4.83 10.51
N ASP A 7 4.09 4.34 9.71
CA ASP A 7 5.54 4.34 9.89
C ASP A 7 6.29 5.42 9.08
N SER A 8 5.72 6.60 8.85
CA SER A 8 6.40 7.66 8.10
C SER A 8 7.60 8.25 8.87
N PRO A 9 8.79 8.37 8.24
CA PRO A 9 9.97 8.99 8.84
C PRO A 9 10.18 10.46 8.43
N SER A 10 9.16 11.17 7.93
CA SER A 10 9.33 12.56 7.47
C SER A 10 9.47 13.54 8.63
N ASP A 11 10.20 14.66 8.42
CA ASP A 11 10.44 15.70 9.43
C ASP A 11 9.14 16.27 10.03
N ARG A 12 8.11 16.47 9.18
CA ARG A 12 6.79 16.92 9.62
C ARG A 12 6.15 15.93 10.59
N VAL A 13 6.35 14.63 10.34
CA VAL A 13 5.80 13.55 11.15
C VAL A 13 6.56 13.44 12.47
N GLN A 14 7.89 13.60 12.43
CA GLN A 14 8.72 13.60 13.64
C GLN A 14 8.44 14.80 14.54
N SER A 15 8.36 16.01 13.98
CA SER A 15 8.05 17.23 14.75
C SER A 15 6.65 17.17 15.38
N GLY A 16 5.70 16.48 14.72
CA GLY A 16 4.36 16.20 15.24
C GLY A 16 4.31 15.03 16.24
N ARG A 17 5.44 14.36 16.52
CA ARG A 17 5.53 13.17 17.39
C ARG A 17 4.57 12.05 16.98
N PHE A 18 4.52 11.73 15.68
CA PHE A 18 3.78 10.58 15.14
C PHE A 18 4.59 9.87 14.04
N GLY A 19 4.14 8.71 13.56
CA GLY A 19 4.86 7.92 12.57
C GLY A 19 5.98 7.06 13.15
N ALA A 20 7.10 6.91 12.42
CA ALA A 20 8.16 5.96 12.77
C ALA A 20 8.80 6.23 14.12
N CYS A 21 8.93 7.49 14.54
CA CYS A 21 9.52 7.87 15.84
C CYS A 21 8.75 7.29 17.04
N LEU A 22 7.48 6.93 16.88
CA LEU A 22 6.68 6.28 17.94
C LEU A 22 7.19 4.88 18.30
N MET A 23 8.03 4.26 17.46
CA MET A 23 8.67 2.99 17.84
C MET A 23 9.57 3.12 19.07
N ALA A 24 10.04 4.34 19.38
CA ALA A 24 10.78 4.62 20.61
C ALA A 24 9.89 4.67 21.88
N THR A 25 8.57 4.67 21.73
CA THR A 25 7.60 4.77 22.83
C THR A 25 6.50 3.71 22.69
N PRO A 26 6.83 2.41 22.84
CA PRO A 26 5.88 1.31 22.60
C PRO A 26 4.60 1.42 23.43
N GLN A 27 4.71 1.88 24.69
CA GLN A 27 3.55 2.04 25.57
C GLN A 27 2.55 3.07 25.02
N LEU A 28 3.02 4.21 24.49
CA LEU A 28 2.14 5.20 23.89
C LEU A 28 1.40 4.63 22.67
N VAL A 29 2.08 3.81 21.85
CA VAL A 29 1.44 3.13 20.71
C VAL A 29 0.39 2.13 21.21
N ALA A 30 0.67 1.38 22.26
CA ALA A 30 -0.27 0.45 22.89
C ALA A 30 -1.51 1.18 23.43
N ASP A 31 -1.33 2.31 24.08
CA ASP A 31 -2.45 3.11 24.62
C ASP A 31 -3.32 3.68 23.50
N CYS A 32 -2.70 4.17 22.41
CA CYS A 32 -3.42 4.60 21.22
C CYS A 32 -4.19 3.44 20.56
N ALA A 33 -3.55 2.29 20.42
CA ALA A 33 -4.20 1.10 19.82
C ALA A 33 -5.42 0.65 20.65
N ARG A 34 -5.28 0.62 21.98
CA ARG A 34 -6.38 0.30 22.90
C ARG A 34 -7.54 1.28 22.74
N ALA A 35 -7.25 2.60 22.78
CA ALA A 35 -8.28 3.63 22.62
C ALA A 35 -9.01 3.51 21.26
N MET A 36 -8.30 3.12 20.19
CA MET A 36 -8.91 2.87 18.88
C MET A 36 -9.78 1.60 18.89
N LEU A 37 -9.32 0.53 19.53
CA LEU A 37 -10.08 -0.72 19.67
C LEU A 37 -11.37 -0.53 20.50
N ASP A 38 -11.28 0.25 21.58
CA ASP A 38 -12.42 0.55 22.44
C ASP A 38 -13.44 1.48 21.77
N GLY A 39 -12.97 2.37 20.89
CA GLY A 39 -13.79 3.39 20.23
C GLY A 39 -14.40 2.99 18.89
N ALA A 40 -13.99 1.86 18.28
CA ALA A 40 -14.41 1.50 16.92
C ALA A 40 -14.62 0.00 16.76
N ALA A 41 -15.74 -0.39 16.14
CA ALA A 41 -16.06 -1.78 15.80
C ALA A 41 -15.42 -2.23 14.46
N ILE A 42 -14.23 -1.72 14.15
CA ILE A 42 -13.47 -2.09 12.95
C ILE A 42 -12.08 -2.60 13.35
N PRO A 43 -11.42 -3.44 12.53
CA PRO A 43 -10.08 -3.91 12.81
C PRO A 43 -9.08 -2.75 12.96
N VAL A 44 -8.20 -2.86 13.95
CA VAL A 44 -7.07 -1.94 14.15
C VAL A 44 -5.78 -2.67 13.82
N THR A 45 -4.97 -2.08 12.94
CA THR A 45 -3.68 -2.64 12.53
C THR A 45 -2.55 -1.68 12.84
N ILE A 46 -1.38 -2.21 13.15
CA ILE A 46 -0.17 -1.42 13.40
C ILE A 46 0.81 -1.63 12.26
N LYS A 47 1.10 -0.55 11.51
CA LYS A 47 2.11 -0.58 10.47
C LYS A 47 3.40 0.08 10.97
N HIS A 48 4.48 -0.70 11.02
CA HIS A 48 5.77 -0.25 11.55
C HIS A 48 6.97 -0.75 10.73
N ARG A 49 8.16 -0.35 11.12
CA ARG A 49 9.46 -0.78 10.59
C ARG A 49 10.07 -1.87 11.47
N ILE A 50 11.21 -2.45 11.03
CA ILE A 50 11.98 -3.39 11.86
C ILE A 50 12.89 -2.68 12.87
N GLY A 51 12.95 -1.34 12.87
CA GLY A 51 13.71 -0.51 13.79
C GLY A 51 13.80 0.93 13.30
N ILE A 52 14.33 1.80 14.14
CA ILE A 52 14.61 3.22 13.84
C ILE A 52 16.01 3.58 14.36
N ASP A 53 16.79 4.30 13.56
CA ASP A 53 18.14 4.75 13.91
C ASP A 53 18.97 3.65 14.61
N ASP A 54 19.44 3.88 15.84
CA ASP A 54 20.19 2.92 16.65
C ASP A 54 19.31 1.95 17.47
N MET A 55 17.98 2.13 17.43
CA MET A 55 17.00 1.22 18.03
C MET A 55 16.60 0.15 17.00
N ASP A 56 17.51 -0.74 16.66
CA ASP A 56 17.33 -1.73 15.58
C ASP A 56 17.68 -3.16 16.01
N SER A 57 17.89 -3.39 17.31
CA SER A 57 18.08 -4.74 17.81
C SER A 57 16.78 -5.56 17.75
N TYR A 58 16.91 -6.87 17.52
CA TYR A 58 15.77 -7.77 17.52
C TYR A 58 15.00 -7.76 18.85
N ALA A 59 15.72 -7.62 19.99
CA ALA A 59 15.10 -7.56 21.29
C ALA A 59 14.17 -6.33 21.44
N GLN A 60 14.61 -5.17 20.95
CA GLN A 60 13.79 -3.95 20.94
C GLN A 60 12.57 -4.10 20.03
N LEU A 61 12.71 -4.78 18.89
CA LEU A 61 11.58 -5.07 18.01
C LEU A 61 10.56 -6.00 18.70
N CYS A 62 11.03 -7.05 19.38
CA CYS A 62 10.16 -7.95 20.16
C CYS A 62 9.45 -7.22 21.29
N ASP A 63 10.14 -6.33 22.02
CA ASP A 63 9.54 -5.50 23.07
C ASP A 63 8.44 -4.61 22.50
N PHE A 64 8.69 -3.95 21.37
CA PHE A 64 7.70 -3.12 20.68
C PHE A 64 6.47 -3.94 20.28
N VAL A 65 6.66 -5.07 19.59
CA VAL A 65 5.55 -5.92 19.12
C VAL A 65 4.77 -6.48 20.31
N GLY A 66 5.46 -7.02 21.33
CA GLY A 66 4.83 -7.60 22.51
C GLY A 66 4.04 -6.56 23.32
N THR A 67 4.62 -5.38 23.55
CA THR A 67 3.95 -4.28 24.30
C THR A 67 2.66 -3.85 23.56
N VAL A 68 2.74 -3.66 22.24
CA VAL A 68 1.58 -3.24 21.46
C VAL A 68 0.54 -4.37 21.36
N ALA A 69 0.96 -5.62 21.20
CA ALA A 69 0.04 -6.78 21.18
C ALA A 69 -0.77 -6.91 22.49
N ASN A 70 -0.17 -6.59 23.63
CA ASN A 70 -0.85 -6.58 24.93
C ASN A 70 -2.00 -5.56 25.02
N SER A 71 -2.09 -4.58 24.08
CA SER A 71 -3.24 -3.69 23.99
C SER A 71 -4.48 -4.34 23.37
N GLY A 72 -4.34 -5.55 22.79
CA GLY A 72 -5.39 -6.26 22.05
C GLY A 72 -5.22 -6.17 20.52
N CYS A 73 -4.23 -5.44 20.02
CA CYS A 73 -3.93 -5.41 18.60
C CYS A 73 -3.27 -6.74 18.17
N SER A 74 -3.87 -7.42 17.20
CA SER A 74 -3.43 -8.74 16.72
C SER A 74 -2.80 -8.73 15.32
N CYS A 75 -2.91 -7.63 14.56
CA CYS A 75 -2.42 -7.55 13.18
C CYS A 75 -1.31 -6.49 13.04
N PHE A 76 -0.15 -6.94 12.57
CA PHE A 76 1.05 -6.11 12.38
C PHE A 76 1.52 -6.13 10.93
N ILE A 77 1.61 -4.95 10.31
CA ILE A 77 2.15 -4.79 8.96
C ILE A 77 3.59 -4.30 9.08
N ILE A 78 4.55 -5.17 8.80
CA ILE A 78 5.96 -4.89 9.06
C ILE A 78 6.69 -4.56 7.76
N HIS A 79 7.17 -3.32 7.63
CA HIS A 79 8.08 -2.96 6.55
C HIS A 79 9.47 -3.49 6.87
N ALA A 80 9.95 -4.43 6.07
CA ALA A 80 11.21 -5.14 6.25
C ALA A 80 12.46 -4.26 6.00
N ARG A 81 12.43 -3.02 6.47
CA ARG A 81 13.55 -2.05 6.49
C ARG A 81 13.50 -1.25 7.77
N LYS A 82 14.65 -0.93 8.35
CA LYS A 82 14.69 0.10 9.38
C LYS A 82 14.44 1.49 8.79
N ALA A 83 14.06 2.45 9.60
CA ALA A 83 13.98 3.84 9.20
C ALA A 83 15.13 4.63 9.83
N TRP A 84 15.73 5.49 9.03
CA TRP A 84 16.63 6.54 9.52
C TRP A 84 15.82 7.83 9.62
N LEU A 85 15.66 8.30 10.83
CA LEU A 85 14.83 9.47 11.12
C LEU A 85 15.49 10.75 10.62
N GLN A 86 16.82 10.77 10.56
CA GLN A 86 17.59 11.90 10.05
C GLN A 86 18.42 11.53 8.83
N GLY A 87 18.72 12.51 7.97
CA GLY A 87 19.65 12.37 6.85
C GLY A 87 19.09 11.69 5.59
N LEU A 88 17.88 11.14 5.63
CA LEU A 88 17.23 10.54 4.46
C LEU A 88 15.83 11.10 4.26
N SER A 89 15.51 11.43 3.00
CA SER A 89 14.13 11.72 2.61
C SER A 89 13.22 10.49 2.80
N PRO A 90 11.89 10.67 2.87
CA PRO A 90 10.95 9.54 2.92
C PRO A 90 11.06 8.57 1.74
N ARG A 91 11.48 9.05 0.56
CA ARG A 91 11.75 8.21 -0.61
C ARG A 91 12.99 7.34 -0.38
N GLU A 92 14.09 7.95 0.02
CA GLU A 92 15.35 7.26 0.28
C GLU A 92 15.21 6.23 1.40
N ASN A 93 14.44 6.53 2.45
CA ASN A 93 14.12 5.59 3.53
C ASN A 93 13.35 4.34 3.07
N ARG A 94 12.75 4.35 1.87
CA ARG A 94 12.11 3.17 1.25
C ARG A 94 13.03 2.42 0.29
N GLU A 95 14.21 2.97 0.00
CA GLU A 95 15.11 2.44 -1.02
C GLU A 95 16.50 2.08 -0.47
N LYS A 96 17.11 2.99 0.32
CA LYS A 96 18.49 2.84 0.79
C LYS A 96 18.70 1.83 1.92
N PRO A 97 17.90 1.84 3.03
CA PRO A 97 18.09 0.84 4.06
C PRO A 97 17.88 -0.57 3.48
N PRO A 98 18.73 -1.55 3.80
CA PRO A 98 18.62 -2.91 3.25
C PRO A 98 17.28 -3.56 3.66
N LEU A 99 16.78 -4.45 2.80
CA LEU A 99 15.66 -5.32 3.13
C LEU A 99 16.15 -6.45 4.03
N ASP A 100 15.43 -6.70 5.11
CA ASP A 100 15.64 -7.81 6.02
C ASP A 100 14.33 -8.55 6.27
N TYR A 101 14.03 -9.47 5.37
CA TYR A 101 12.86 -10.33 5.47
C TYR A 101 12.98 -11.35 6.60
N GLU A 102 14.20 -11.82 6.90
CA GLU A 102 14.40 -12.85 7.92
C GLU A 102 14.01 -12.35 9.31
N THR A 103 14.28 -11.09 9.63
CA THR A 103 13.79 -10.46 10.85
C THR A 103 12.26 -10.51 10.95
N VAL A 104 11.53 -10.26 9.86
CA VAL A 104 10.05 -10.35 9.86
C VAL A 104 9.58 -11.79 10.04
N TYR A 105 10.22 -12.76 9.38
CA TYR A 105 9.89 -14.17 9.56
C TYR A 105 10.17 -14.65 10.99
N ARG A 106 11.22 -14.12 11.60
CA ARG A 106 11.52 -14.42 13.00
C ARG A 106 10.44 -13.90 13.94
N ILE A 107 9.92 -12.68 13.71
CA ILE A 107 8.76 -12.16 14.46
C ILE A 107 7.56 -13.10 14.32
N LYS A 108 7.24 -13.60 13.11
CA LYS A 108 6.13 -14.54 12.94
C LYS A 108 6.35 -15.84 13.71
N ARG A 109 7.58 -16.35 13.76
CA ARG A 109 7.89 -17.57 14.56
C ARG A 109 7.77 -17.35 16.07
N ASP A 110 8.23 -16.18 16.55
CA ASP A 110 8.25 -15.87 17.99
C ASP A 110 6.87 -15.40 18.50
N PHE A 111 6.02 -14.85 17.60
CA PHE A 111 4.64 -14.43 17.88
C PHE A 111 3.64 -15.16 16.95
N PRO A 112 3.51 -16.48 17.03
CA PRO A 112 2.71 -17.28 16.08
C PRO A 112 1.21 -16.95 16.12
N HIS A 113 0.72 -16.41 17.22
CA HIS A 113 -0.68 -16.02 17.43
C HIS A 113 -1.03 -14.67 16.80
N LEU A 114 -0.03 -13.86 16.40
CA LEU A 114 -0.25 -12.58 15.73
C LEU A 114 -0.34 -12.78 14.22
N GLU A 115 -1.17 -11.97 13.58
CA GLU A 115 -1.21 -11.84 12.13
C GLU A 115 -0.07 -10.91 11.67
N ILE A 116 0.89 -11.46 10.96
CA ILE A 116 2.06 -10.74 10.47
C ILE A 116 1.97 -10.58 8.96
N VAL A 117 1.83 -9.32 8.53
CA VAL A 117 1.79 -8.93 7.12
C VAL A 117 3.14 -8.30 6.75
N ILE A 118 3.83 -8.88 5.77
CA ILE A 118 5.12 -8.34 5.32
C ILE A 118 4.94 -7.25 4.26
N ASN A 119 5.77 -6.20 4.33
CA ASN A 119 5.82 -5.13 3.35
C ASN A 119 7.27 -4.78 3.01
N GLY A 120 7.51 -4.28 1.82
CA GLY A 120 8.79 -3.76 1.35
C GLY A 120 9.40 -4.57 0.21
N GLY A 121 9.70 -3.90 -0.91
CA GLY A 121 10.43 -4.49 -2.04
C GLY A 121 9.66 -5.53 -2.88
N ILE A 122 8.44 -5.88 -2.54
CA ILE A 122 7.63 -6.88 -3.24
C ILE A 122 7.03 -6.22 -4.49
N MET A 123 7.36 -6.76 -5.67
CA MET A 123 7.09 -6.13 -6.95
C MET A 123 6.10 -6.92 -7.83
N ASN A 124 5.79 -8.18 -7.50
CA ASN A 124 4.90 -9.03 -8.29
C ASN A 124 4.27 -10.14 -7.43
N LEU A 125 3.29 -10.85 -8.00
CA LEU A 125 2.54 -11.91 -7.31
C LEU A 125 3.41 -13.14 -6.98
N VAL A 126 4.41 -13.45 -7.80
CA VAL A 126 5.34 -14.58 -7.52
C VAL A 126 6.13 -14.31 -6.24
N GLN A 127 6.65 -13.09 -6.09
CA GLN A 127 7.30 -12.69 -4.85
C GLN A 127 6.32 -12.68 -3.66
N ALA A 128 5.08 -12.25 -3.89
CA ALA A 128 4.05 -12.31 -2.85
C ALA A 128 3.79 -13.75 -2.38
N GLN A 129 3.63 -14.70 -3.31
CA GLN A 129 3.46 -16.12 -2.99
C GLN A 129 4.64 -16.69 -2.19
N GLN A 130 5.88 -16.29 -2.53
CA GLN A 130 7.07 -16.71 -1.77
C GLN A 130 7.02 -16.21 -0.31
N GLN A 131 6.56 -14.98 -0.09
CA GLN A 131 6.43 -14.41 1.25
C GLN A 131 5.33 -15.11 2.05
N LEU A 132 4.20 -15.43 1.43
CA LEU A 132 3.07 -16.11 2.08
C LEU A 132 3.38 -17.51 2.61
N GLN A 133 4.51 -18.10 2.21
CA GLN A 133 5.00 -19.35 2.81
C GLN A 133 5.57 -19.16 4.22
N ARG A 134 5.80 -17.92 4.65
CA ARG A 134 6.54 -17.58 5.87
C ARG A 134 5.77 -16.64 6.80
N VAL A 135 4.75 -15.93 6.30
CA VAL A 135 3.93 -14.95 7.02
C VAL A 135 2.48 -15.06 6.59
N ASP A 136 1.58 -14.39 7.29
CA ASP A 136 0.12 -14.51 7.08
C ASP A 136 -0.40 -13.64 5.94
N GLY A 137 0.32 -12.56 5.60
CA GLY A 137 -0.12 -11.63 4.58
C GLY A 137 1.01 -10.85 3.92
N VAL A 138 0.71 -10.25 2.78
CA VAL A 138 1.64 -9.44 2.00
C VAL A 138 1.02 -8.11 1.62
N MET A 139 1.70 -7.00 1.91
CA MET A 139 1.29 -5.67 1.47
C MET A 139 2.15 -5.20 0.29
N ILE A 140 1.55 -5.12 -0.89
CA ILE A 140 2.17 -4.54 -2.10
C ILE A 140 1.62 -3.12 -2.27
N VAL A 141 2.48 -2.10 -2.35
CA VAL A 141 2.05 -0.70 -2.44
C VAL A 141 2.52 -0.06 -3.75
N ARG A 142 3.83 0.19 -3.87
CA ARG A 142 4.37 0.96 -5.00
C ARG A 142 4.20 0.24 -6.34
N ALA A 143 4.42 -1.06 -6.39
CA ALA A 143 4.28 -1.83 -7.62
C ALA A 143 2.83 -1.76 -8.15
N VAL A 144 1.85 -1.97 -7.28
CA VAL A 144 0.42 -1.88 -7.63
C VAL A 144 0.01 -0.46 -8.01
N TYR A 145 0.55 0.57 -7.34
CA TYR A 145 0.25 1.96 -7.72
C TYR A 145 0.80 2.33 -9.09
N HIS A 146 1.98 1.81 -9.45
CA HIS A 146 2.60 2.04 -10.76
C HIS A 146 2.02 1.17 -11.86
N ASP A 147 1.58 -0.02 -11.53
CA ASP A 147 0.95 -0.99 -12.43
C ASP A 147 -0.21 -1.69 -11.72
N PRO A 148 -1.41 -1.08 -11.70
CA PRO A 148 -2.59 -1.69 -11.07
C PRO A 148 -2.99 -3.02 -11.72
N TRP A 149 -2.66 -3.24 -12.99
CA TRP A 149 -2.97 -4.46 -13.71
C TRP A 149 -2.27 -5.70 -13.12
N LEU A 150 -1.20 -5.49 -12.34
CA LEU A 150 -0.57 -6.55 -11.56
C LEU A 150 -1.57 -7.34 -10.68
N LEU A 151 -2.65 -6.71 -10.23
CA LEU A 151 -3.67 -7.35 -9.41
C LEU A 151 -4.71 -8.16 -10.22
N ALA A 152 -4.69 -8.11 -11.56
CA ALA A 152 -5.67 -8.82 -12.39
C ALA A 152 -5.65 -10.34 -12.15
N ASP A 153 -4.49 -10.90 -11.85
CA ASP A 153 -4.29 -12.32 -11.57
C ASP A 153 -4.26 -12.67 -10.08
N ALA A 154 -4.48 -11.69 -9.19
CA ALA A 154 -4.30 -11.89 -7.75
C ALA A 154 -5.28 -12.92 -7.17
N ASP A 155 -6.54 -12.89 -7.58
CA ASP A 155 -7.57 -13.81 -7.08
C ASP A 155 -7.23 -15.27 -7.42
N ASN A 156 -6.78 -15.53 -8.64
CA ASN A 156 -6.35 -16.85 -9.02
C ASN A 156 -5.02 -17.25 -8.38
N ALA A 157 -4.02 -16.39 -8.46
CA ALA A 157 -2.68 -16.69 -8.01
C ALA A 157 -2.57 -16.90 -6.49
N LEU A 158 -3.35 -16.14 -5.70
CA LEU A 158 -3.23 -16.16 -4.23
C LEU A 158 -4.34 -16.94 -3.53
N PHE A 159 -5.53 -17.01 -4.14
CA PHE A 159 -6.71 -17.60 -3.51
C PHE A 159 -7.34 -18.75 -4.31
N GLY A 160 -6.80 -19.07 -5.50
CA GLY A 160 -7.36 -20.13 -6.37
C GLY A 160 -8.77 -19.81 -6.90
N GLN A 161 -9.17 -18.53 -6.89
CA GLN A 161 -10.47 -18.07 -7.36
C GLN A 161 -10.37 -17.58 -8.81
N PRO A 162 -11.45 -17.66 -9.61
CA PRO A 162 -11.45 -17.09 -10.95
C PRO A 162 -11.16 -15.58 -10.92
N ASN A 163 -10.31 -15.13 -11.84
CA ASN A 163 -10.04 -13.70 -11.98
C ASN A 163 -11.32 -12.97 -12.45
N PRO A 164 -11.70 -11.86 -11.79
CA PRO A 164 -12.96 -11.18 -12.10
C PRO A 164 -12.89 -10.31 -13.37
N LEU A 165 -11.70 -10.10 -13.91
CA LEU A 165 -11.43 -9.23 -15.06
C LEU A 165 -10.59 -9.97 -16.09
N SER A 166 -10.95 -9.84 -17.36
CA SER A 166 -10.23 -10.44 -18.49
C SER A 166 -9.36 -9.44 -19.26
N SER A 167 -9.65 -8.16 -19.10
CA SER A 167 -8.94 -7.09 -19.82
C SER A 167 -8.83 -5.80 -18.99
N ARG A 168 -7.85 -4.96 -19.36
CA ARG A 168 -7.74 -3.61 -18.80
C ARG A 168 -8.96 -2.75 -19.13
N ARG A 169 -9.66 -3.07 -20.20
CA ARG A 169 -10.92 -2.42 -20.56
C ARG A 169 -12.01 -2.68 -19.55
N ASP A 170 -12.13 -3.89 -19.02
CA ASP A 170 -13.12 -4.23 -18.00
C ASP A 170 -12.94 -3.36 -16.74
N VAL A 171 -11.70 -3.01 -16.41
CA VAL A 171 -11.42 -2.05 -15.31
C VAL A 171 -12.05 -0.69 -15.60
N ILE A 172 -11.87 -0.20 -16.82
CA ILE A 172 -12.44 1.10 -17.23
C ILE A 172 -13.96 1.06 -17.16
N ASP A 173 -14.57 0.04 -17.76
CA ASP A 173 -16.03 -0.09 -17.83
C ASP A 173 -16.66 -0.16 -16.42
N ARG A 174 -15.98 -0.83 -15.47
CA ARG A 174 -16.42 -0.87 -14.06
C ARG A 174 -16.19 0.43 -13.31
N MET A 175 -15.24 1.26 -13.73
CA MET A 175 -14.97 2.55 -13.12
C MET A 175 -15.92 3.65 -13.59
N LEU A 176 -16.55 3.52 -14.77
CA LEU A 176 -17.41 4.57 -15.33
C LEU A 176 -18.54 5.00 -14.38
N PRO A 177 -19.34 4.10 -13.75
CA PRO A 177 -20.40 4.52 -12.85
C PRO A 177 -19.90 5.33 -11.64
N TYR A 178 -18.73 4.94 -11.09
CA TYR A 178 -18.09 5.68 -10.00
C TYR A 178 -17.64 7.07 -10.47
N ILE A 179 -17.01 7.16 -11.64
CA ILE A 179 -16.56 8.44 -12.21
C ILE A 179 -17.75 9.37 -12.43
N ASP A 180 -18.83 8.89 -13.03
CA ASP A 180 -20.02 9.68 -13.30
C ASP A 180 -20.67 10.19 -11.99
N SER A 181 -20.72 9.33 -10.97
CA SER A 181 -21.20 9.71 -9.64
C SER A 181 -20.37 10.81 -8.99
N GLU A 182 -19.04 10.70 -9.06
CA GLU A 182 -18.11 11.67 -8.50
C GLU A 182 -18.16 13.02 -9.26
N LEU A 183 -18.25 12.97 -10.59
CA LEU A 183 -18.39 14.17 -11.41
C LEU A 183 -19.71 14.91 -11.09
N ALA A 184 -20.79 14.18 -10.87
CA ALA A 184 -22.08 14.77 -10.46
C ALA A 184 -22.01 15.48 -9.10
N GLN A 185 -21.09 15.06 -8.23
CA GLN A 185 -20.82 15.68 -6.93
C GLN A 185 -19.79 16.84 -7.02
N GLY A 186 -19.29 17.17 -8.23
CA GLY A 186 -18.35 18.27 -8.46
C GLY A 186 -16.86 17.86 -8.34
N THR A 187 -16.55 16.58 -8.16
CA THR A 187 -15.16 16.09 -8.22
C THR A 187 -14.63 16.27 -9.63
N ARG A 188 -13.41 16.79 -9.80
CA ARG A 188 -12.78 16.92 -11.12
C ARG A 188 -12.23 15.59 -11.61
N LEU A 189 -12.40 15.30 -12.90
CA LEU A 189 -11.97 14.03 -13.53
C LEU A 189 -10.50 13.69 -13.24
N HIS A 190 -9.58 14.66 -13.29
CA HIS A 190 -8.15 14.40 -13.07
C HIS A 190 -7.82 13.94 -11.65
N HIS A 191 -8.65 14.24 -10.65
CA HIS A 191 -8.46 13.73 -9.29
C HIS A 191 -8.60 12.21 -9.23
N ILE A 192 -9.39 11.62 -10.14
CA ILE A 192 -9.59 10.18 -10.27
C ILE A 192 -8.56 9.61 -11.24
N THR A 193 -8.49 10.14 -12.46
CA THR A 193 -7.69 9.55 -13.54
C THR A 193 -6.19 9.59 -13.30
N ARG A 194 -5.67 10.52 -12.48
CA ARG A 194 -4.25 10.52 -12.07
C ARG A 194 -3.82 9.23 -11.40
N HIS A 195 -4.74 8.50 -10.76
CA HIS A 195 -4.47 7.21 -10.14
C HIS A 195 -4.61 6.03 -11.11
N MET A 196 -5.11 6.27 -12.32
CA MET A 196 -5.31 5.28 -13.37
C MET A 196 -4.21 5.31 -14.45
N LEU A 197 -3.27 6.25 -14.36
CA LEU A 197 -2.21 6.44 -15.39
C LEU A 197 -1.36 5.18 -15.61
N GLY A 198 -1.19 4.36 -14.58
CA GLY A 198 -0.43 3.12 -14.62
C GLY A 198 -1.17 1.93 -15.24
N LEU A 199 -2.49 2.01 -15.45
CA LEU A 199 -3.32 0.86 -15.84
C LEU A 199 -2.83 0.15 -17.12
N PHE A 200 -2.30 0.89 -18.09
CA PHE A 200 -1.74 0.37 -19.31
C PHE A 200 -0.21 0.28 -19.31
N ASN A 201 0.42 0.25 -18.13
CA ASN A 201 1.87 0.15 -18.04
C ASN A 201 2.37 -1.13 -18.76
N GLY A 202 3.48 -1.02 -19.50
CA GLY A 202 4.02 -2.11 -20.30
C GLY A 202 3.22 -2.45 -21.60
N ALA A 203 2.02 -1.90 -21.79
CA ALA A 203 1.24 -2.16 -23.01
C ALA A 203 1.64 -1.21 -24.17
N PRO A 204 1.54 -1.66 -25.43
CA PRO A 204 1.67 -0.78 -26.59
C PRO A 204 0.73 0.42 -26.47
N GLY A 205 1.19 1.62 -26.76
CA GLY A 205 0.37 2.83 -26.65
C GLY A 205 0.26 3.46 -25.24
N ALA A 206 0.80 2.86 -24.20
CA ALA A 206 0.73 3.35 -22.81
C ALA A 206 1.14 4.84 -22.64
N ARG A 207 2.06 5.35 -23.47
CA ARG A 207 2.43 6.77 -23.47
C ARG A 207 1.27 7.66 -23.92
N LYS A 208 0.50 7.23 -24.93
CA LYS A 208 -0.68 7.97 -25.44
C LYS A 208 -1.80 7.99 -24.41
N TRP A 209 -2.05 6.85 -23.73
CA TRP A 209 -2.96 6.77 -22.61
C TRP A 209 -2.63 7.84 -21.54
N ARG A 210 -1.42 7.81 -21.00
CA ARG A 210 -0.99 8.76 -19.95
C ARG A 210 -1.09 10.20 -20.42
N ARG A 211 -0.62 10.48 -21.64
CA ARG A 211 -0.63 11.82 -22.23
C ARG A 211 -2.07 12.34 -22.38
N HIS A 212 -2.96 11.55 -22.96
CA HIS A 212 -4.35 11.96 -23.19
C HIS A 212 -5.07 12.29 -21.87
N LEU A 213 -4.93 11.42 -20.84
CA LEU A 213 -5.53 11.68 -19.53
C LEU A 213 -4.92 12.91 -18.84
N SER A 214 -3.61 13.12 -18.95
CA SER A 214 -2.95 14.25 -18.32
C SER A 214 -3.31 15.60 -18.99
N GLU A 215 -3.47 15.60 -20.32
CA GLU A 215 -3.79 16.82 -21.08
C GLU A 215 -5.29 17.13 -21.04
N GLN A 216 -6.15 16.15 -21.32
CA GLN A 216 -7.59 16.38 -21.48
C GLN A 216 -8.35 16.26 -20.15
N GLY A 217 -7.87 15.45 -19.23
CA GLY A 217 -8.53 15.24 -17.92
C GLY A 217 -8.44 16.43 -16.97
N CYS A 218 -7.54 17.38 -17.21
CA CYS A 218 -7.36 18.59 -16.39
C CYS A 218 -8.41 19.67 -16.66
N SER A 219 -9.13 19.61 -17.79
CA SER A 219 -10.19 20.58 -18.11
C SER A 219 -11.30 20.56 -17.03
N PRO A 220 -11.80 21.72 -16.59
CA PRO A 220 -12.95 21.77 -15.70
C PRO A 220 -14.21 21.10 -16.26
N ALA A 221 -14.35 21.06 -17.59
CA ALA A 221 -15.45 20.44 -18.32
C ALA A 221 -15.18 18.98 -18.72
N ALA A 222 -14.08 18.37 -18.25
CA ALA A 222 -13.73 17.00 -18.58
C ALA A 222 -14.75 16.03 -17.97
N THR A 223 -15.27 15.12 -18.81
CA THR A 223 -16.22 14.07 -18.44
C THR A 223 -15.61 12.69 -18.64
N ALA A 224 -16.33 11.64 -18.31
CA ALA A 224 -15.92 10.25 -18.57
C ALA A 224 -15.59 9.97 -20.05
N ALA A 225 -16.10 10.79 -21.00
CA ALA A 225 -15.77 10.69 -22.41
C ALA A 225 -14.25 10.79 -22.69
N VAL A 226 -13.50 11.56 -21.89
CA VAL A 226 -12.03 11.63 -21.99
C VAL A 226 -11.39 10.26 -21.77
N LEU A 227 -11.89 9.51 -20.78
CA LEU A 227 -11.41 8.16 -20.48
C LEU A 227 -11.71 7.20 -21.62
N LEU A 228 -12.94 7.22 -22.14
CA LEU A 228 -13.36 6.38 -23.26
C LEU A 228 -12.57 6.67 -24.55
N GLN A 229 -12.28 7.93 -24.83
CA GLN A 229 -11.41 8.34 -25.95
C GLN A 229 -9.98 7.79 -25.77
N ALA A 230 -9.44 7.87 -24.55
CA ALA A 230 -8.12 7.33 -24.26
C ALA A 230 -8.05 5.80 -24.49
N VAL A 231 -9.07 5.07 -24.03
CA VAL A 231 -9.18 3.60 -24.27
C VAL A 231 -9.30 3.31 -25.77
N GLY A 232 -10.15 4.00 -26.51
CA GLY A 232 -10.29 3.81 -27.96
C GLY A 232 -9.00 4.04 -28.77
N GLN A 233 -8.06 4.83 -28.21
CA GLN A 233 -6.70 4.94 -28.77
C GLN A 233 -5.85 3.70 -28.49
N MET A 234 -6.08 3.01 -27.35
CA MET A 234 -5.35 1.81 -26.98
C MET A 234 -5.77 0.60 -27.82
N ASP A 235 -7.07 0.48 -28.15
CA ASP A 235 -7.62 -0.64 -28.94
C ASP A 235 -6.95 -0.77 -30.31
N ARG A 236 -6.47 0.35 -30.89
CA ARG A 236 -5.74 0.37 -32.17
C ARG A 236 -4.36 -0.29 -32.13
N TYR A 237 -3.85 -0.65 -30.96
CA TYR A 237 -2.53 -1.29 -30.77
C TYR A 237 -2.65 -2.76 -30.36
N GLN A 238 -3.87 -3.31 -30.24
CA GLN A 238 -4.10 -4.70 -29.87
C GLN A 238 -4.31 -5.61 -31.10
N HIS A 239 -4.16 -5.04 -32.29
CA HIS A 239 -4.15 -5.73 -33.60
C HIS A 239 -2.74 -5.63 -34.24
#